data_0a1820a20baef8a5a52895f8daddcb1a
#
_entry.id   0a1820a20baef8a5a52895f8daddcb1a
#
_cell.length_a   1.000
_cell.length_b   1.000
_cell.length_c   1.000
_cell.angle_alpha   90.00
_cell.angle_beta   90.00
_cell.angle_gamma   90.00
#
_symmetry.space_group_name_H-M   'P 1'
#
loop_
_entity.id
_entity.type
_entity.pdbx_description
1 polymer ?
#
loop_
_entity_poly.entity_id
_entity_poly.type
_entity_poly.pdbx_seq_one_letter_code
_entity_poly.pdbx_strand_id
1 'polypeptide(L)'
;MSKSNKVQSVRMFASPGSKGPAYCTGAGKVLLSYFDKRELEKYIKETEFIPYTDHTITDPDKLKKEFKEIRLQGYALDLEERERGVRCVAAPITAFGDKIVGAISVSGPGTRLSMNYLKEKLIPLVRREAVKISNKLSSDRNSQ
;
A
#
# COMPACT_ATOMS: atom_id res chain seq x y z
N MET A 1 25.23 -13.97 -0.64
CA MET A 1 24.61 -13.86 -0.83
C MET A 1 23.64 -13.73 -0.82
N SER A 2 23.22 -13.54 -0.95
CA SER A 2 22.37 -13.50 -0.89
C SER A 2 21.19 -13.78 -1.12
N LYS A 3 20.85 -14.49 -1.32
CA LYS A 3 19.68 -15.03 -1.53
C LYS A 3 18.65 -14.54 -0.72
N SER A 4 18.94 -14.11 0.34
CA SER A 4 17.98 -13.51 1.19
C SER A 4 17.24 -12.43 0.51
N ASN A 5 17.79 -11.85 -0.46
CA ASN A 5 17.18 -10.77 -1.12
C ASN A 5 15.88 -11.04 -1.69
N LYS A 6 15.57 -12.25 -2.00
CA LYS A 6 14.36 -12.51 -2.62
C LYS A 6 13.24 -12.58 -1.70
N VAL A 7 13.51 -12.94 -0.51
CA VAL A 7 12.43 -13.19 0.36
C VAL A 7 11.86 -12.05 1.02
N GLN A 8 12.60 -11.01 1.17
CA GLN A 8 12.06 -9.92 1.87
C GLN A 8 11.14 -9.09 1.08
N SER A 9 10.79 -9.49 -0.08
CA SER A 9 9.91 -8.70 -0.89
C SER A 9 8.49 -8.64 -0.39
N VAL A 10 8.10 -9.53 0.48
CA VAL A 10 6.72 -9.56 0.95
C VAL A 10 6.63 -9.13 2.38
N ARG A 11 5.78 -8.14 2.66
CA ARG A 11 5.57 -7.65 4.00
C ARG A 11 4.11 -7.39 4.25
N MET A 12 3.69 -7.57 5.47
CA MET A 12 2.34 -7.27 5.87
C MET A 12 2.36 -6.18 6.92
N PHE A 13 1.55 -5.14 6.70
CA PHE A 13 1.41 -4.06 7.65
C PHE A 13 0.02 -4.08 8.24
N ALA A 14 -0.07 -3.90 9.51
CA ALA A 14 -1.36 -3.86 10.16
C ALA A 14 -1.42 -2.79 11.22
N SER A 15 -0.47 -1.93 11.24
CA SER A 15 -0.38 -0.99 12.35
C SER A 15 -0.70 0.42 11.95
N PRO A 16 -1.82 0.94 12.39
CA PRO A 16 -2.14 2.33 12.11
C PRO A 16 -1.26 3.29 12.88
N GLY A 17 -0.56 2.82 13.90
CA GLY A 17 0.32 3.69 14.64
C GLY A 17 1.72 3.80 14.07
N SER A 18 1.96 3.21 12.94
CA SER A 18 3.27 3.27 12.32
C SER A 18 3.64 4.70 12.00
N LYS A 19 4.87 5.06 12.28
CA LYS A 19 5.33 6.42 12.05
C LYS A 19 6.05 6.62 10.75
N GLY A 20 6.04 5.67 9.87
CA GLY A 20 6.68 5.84 8.58
C GLY A 20 5.93 6.86 7.74
N PRO A 21 6.54 7.34 6.67
CA PRO A 21 5.88 8.31 5.80
C PRO A 21 4.83 7.62 4.94
N ALA A 22 3.62 7.52 5.46
CA ALA A 22 2.57 6.76 4.81
C ALA A 22 2.22 7.26 3.42
N TYR A 23 2.35 8.57 3.20
CA TYR A 23 1.95 9.14 1.91
C TYR A 23 2.82 8.73 0.74
N CYS A 24 3.96 8.12 0.97
CA CYS A 24 4.87 7.73 -0.10
C CYS A 24 5.27 6.27 -0.04
N THR A 25 4.49 5.45 0.63
CA THR A 25 4.70 3.99 0.61
C THR A 25 3.43 3.34 0.10
N GLY A 26 3.58 2.14 -0.46
CA GLY A 26 2.41 1.43 -0.98
C GLY A 26 1.42 1.09 0.10
N ALA A 27 1.87 0.45 1.16
CA ALA A 27 0.99 0.07 2.26
C ALA A 27 0.39 1.29 2.94
N GLY A 28 1.20 2.33 3.12
CA GLY A 28 0.70 3.56 3.73
C GLY A 28 -0.41 4.20 2.92
N LYS A 29 -0.23 4.28 1.61
CA LYS A 29 -1.25 4.86 0.76
C LYS A 29 -2.52 4.01 0.75
N VAL A 30 -2.39 2.69 0.82
CA VAL A 30 -3.55 1.83 0.95
C VAL A 30 -4.33 2.17 2.22
N LEU A 31 -3.65 2.29 3.34
CA LEU A 31 -4.31 2.58 4.61
C LEU A 31 -4.96 3.97 4.57
N LEU A 32 -4.26 4.95 4.01
CA LEU A 32 -4.81 6.30 3.91
C LEU A 32 -6.03 6.36 3.00
N SER A 33 -6.11 5.49 2.02
CA SER A 33 -7.25 5.47 1.10
C SER A 33 -8.54 5.03 1.80
N TYR A 34 -8.45 4.47 3.01
CA TYR A 34 -9.60 4.06 3.80
C TYR A 34 -9.97 5.09 4.88
N PHE A 35 -9.22 6.17 4.98
CA PHE A 35 -9.55 7.23 5.92
C PHE A 35 -10.83 7.94 5.47
N ASP A 36 -11.68 8.31 6.42
CA ASP A 36 -12.81 9.16 6.07
C ASP A 36 -12.29 10.59 5.88
N LYS A 37 -13.18 11.46 5.46
CA LYS A 37 -12.79 12.83 5.13
C LYS A 37 -12.13 13.54 6.32
N ARG A 38 -12.68 13.35 7.50
CA ARG A 38 -12.19 14.01 8.70
C ARG A 38 -10.79 13.51 9.07
N GLU A 39 -10.62 12.19 9.04
CA GLU A 39 -9.31 11.58 9.32
C GLU A 39 -8.27 12.03 8.33
N LEU A 40 -8.65 12.07 7.05
CA LEU A 40 -7.71 12.44 6.01
C LEU A 40 -7.28 13.89 6.14
N GLU A 41 -8.23 14.79 6.43
CA GLU A 41 -7.88 16.19 6.60
C GLU A 41 -6.97 16.41 7.79
N LYS A 42 -7.20 15.69 8.86
CA LYS A 42 -6.32 15.76 10.02
C LYS A 42 -4.92 15.27 9.66
N TYR A 43 -4.83 14.16 8.94
CA TYR A 43 -3.54 13.62 8.52
C TYR A 43 -2.78 14.64 7.67
N ILE A 44 -3.47 15.25 6.71
CA ILE A 44 -2.84 16.22 5.82
C ILE A 44 -2.36 17.44 6.60
N LYS A 45 -3.19 17.91 7.53
CA LYS A 45 -2.84 19.08 8.32
C LYS A 45 -1.61 18.85 9.20
N GLU A 46 -1.48 17.64 9.73
CA GLU A 46 -0.43 17.31 10.67
C GLU A 46 0.83 16.74 10.02
N THR A 47 0.81 16.57 8.71
CA THR A 47 1.93 15.93 8.01
C THR A 47 2.79 16.94 7.28
N GLU A 48 4.09 16.80 7.46
CA GLU A 48 5.03 17.54 6.66
C GLU A 48 5.38 16.67 5.45
N PHE A 49 5.05 17.13 4.25
CA PHE A 49 5.25 16.34 3.04
C PHE A 49 6.66 16.56 2.50
N ILE A 50 7.53 15.64 2.82
CA ILE A 50 8.94 15.72 2.43
C ILE A 50 9.13 15.00 1.10
N PRO A 51 9.81 15.64 0.12
CA PRO A 51 10.09 14.98 -1.15
C PRO A 51 11.33 14.10 -1.02
N TYR A 52 11.12 12.84 -0.70
CA TYR A 52 12.23 11.90 -0.53
C TYR A 52 12.92 11.60 -1.86
N THR A 53 12.19 11.65 -2.93
CA THR A 53 12.73 11.48 -4.29
C THR A 53 12.02 12.46 -5.21
N ASP A 54 12.44 12.48 -6.48
CA ASP A 54 11.77 13.30 -7.48
C ASP A 54 10.35 12.83 -7.76
N HIS A 55 10.01 11.62 -7.34
CA HIS A 55 8.69 11.04 -7.61
C HIS A 55 7.74 11.12 -6.43
N THR A 56 8.20 11.59 -5.29
CA THR A 56 7.33 11.70 -4.12
C THR A 56 6.20 12.68 -4.39
N ILE A 57 4.96 12.25 -4.11
CA ILE A 57 3.81 13.13 -4.26
C ILE A 57 3.68 13.92 -2.96
N THR A 58 3.86 15.23 -3.05
CA THR A 58 3.79 16.10 -1.87
C THR A 58 2.61 17.05 -1.88
N ASP A 59 1.85 17.09 -2.97
CA ASP A 59 0.69 17.96 -3.09
C ASP A 59 -0.53 17.25 -2.52
N PRO A 60 -1.16 17.80 -1.47
CA PRO A 60 -2.32 17.15 -0.84
C PRO A 60 -3.46 16.85 -1.82
N ASP A 61 -3.72 17.73 -2.79
CA ASP A 61 -4.81 17.50 -3.72
C ASP A 61 -4.52 16.31 -4.64
N LYS A 62 -3.28 16.18 -5.07
CA LYS A 62 -2.89 15.04 -5.88
C LYS A 62 -2.96 13.74 -5.07
N LEU A 63 -2.58 13.80 -3.81
CA LEU A 63 -2.68 12.63 -2.94
C LEU A 63 -4.12 12.21 -2.71
N LYS A 64 -5.01 13.18 -2.50
CA LYS A 64 -6.43 12.85 -2.33
C LYS A 64 -6.98 12.15 -3.55
N LYS A 65 -6.59 12.59 -4.73
CA LYS A 65 -7.03 11.97 -5.97
C LYS A 65 -6.49 10.55 -6.07
N GLU A 66 -5.24 10.37 -5.73
CA GLU A 66 -4.64 9.03 -5.77
C GLU A 66 -5.31 8.08 -4.77
N PHE A 67 -5.64 8.57 -3.58
CA PHE A 67 -6.32 7.73 -2.59
C PHE A 67 -7.68 7.26 -3.09
N LYS A 68 -8.41 8.11 -3.80
CA LYS A 68 -9.68 7.69 -4.39
C LYS A 68 -9.48 6.59 -5.42
N GLU A 69 -8.46 6.74 -6.24
CA GLU A 69 -8.16 5.73 -7.25
C GLU A 69 -7.74 4.41 -6.60
N ILE A 70 -6.92 4.47 -5.57
CA ILE A 70 -6.50 3.28 -4.84
C ILE A 70 -7.72 2.55 -4.27
N ARG A 71 -8.63 3.30 -3.66
CA ARG A 71 -9.82 2.69 -3.07
C ARG A 71 -10.67 1.98 -4.11
N LEU A 72 -10.77 2.57 -5.30
CA LEU A 72 -11.55 1.99 -6.37
C LEU A 72 -10.88 0.79 -7.01
N GLN A 73 -9.58 0.87 -7.23
CA GLN A 73 -8.88 -0.19 -7.97
C GLN A 73 -8.39 -1.33 -7.09
N GLY A 74 -8.28 -1.11 -5.78
CA GLY A 74 -7.91 -2.17 -4.85
C GLY A 74 -6.42 -2.42 -4.70
N TYR A 75 -5.60 -1.48 -5.11
CA TYR A 75 -4.16 -1.59 -4.90
C TYR A 75 -3.50 -0.22 -5.01
N ALA A 76 -2.29 -0.11 -4.49
CA ALA A 76 -1.48 1.09 -4.61
C ALA A 76 -0.12 0.73 -5.15
N LEU A 77 0.49 1.66 -5.86
CA LEU A 77 1.86 1.52 -6.32
C LEU A 77 2.72 2.59 -5.67
N ASP A 78 3.92 2.19 -5.29
CA ASP A 78 4.97 3.12 -4.91
C ASP A 78 6.03 3.01 -6.00
N LEU A 79 6.11 4.01 -6.87
CA LEU A 79 7.03 3.99 -7.99
C LEU A 79 8.19 4.92 -7.66
N GLU A 80 9.10 4.43 -6.81
CA GLU A 80 10.27 5.18 -6.37
C GLU A 80 9.90 6.47 -5.64
N GLU A 81 8.79 6.43 -4.90
CA GLU A 81 8.32 7.62 -4.17
C GLU A 81 9.01 7.76 -2.82
N ARG A 82 9.36 6.65 -2.20
CA ARG A 82 10.02 6.69 -0.90
C ARG A 82 11.53 6.55 -1.06
N GLU A 83 11.95 5.73 -2.01
CA GLU A 83 13.37 5.46 -2.20
C GLU A 83 13.63 5.24 -3.68
N ARG A 84 14.63 5.93 -4.20
CA ARG A 84 14.99 5.79 -5.60
C ARG A 84 15.38 4.34 -5.88
N GLY A 85 14.90 3.82 -6.99
CA GLY A 85 15.23 2.45 -7.41
C GLY A 85 14.38 1.36 -6.78
N VAL A 86 13.46 1.72 -5.88
CA VAL A 86 12.61 0.73 -5.21
C VAL A 86 11.17 0.96 -5.60
N ARG A 87 10.50 -0.11 -6.02
CA ARG A 87 9.08 -0.10 -6.37
C ARG A 87 8.32 -1.08 -5.50
N CYS A 88 7.05 -0.79 -5.29
CA CYS A 88 6.22 -1.59 -4.40
C CYS A 88 4.79 -1.61 -4.91
N VAL A 89 4.11 -2.72 -4.72
CA VAL A 89 2.67 -2.79 -4.90
C VAL A 89 2.06 -3.27 -3.60
N ALA A 90 0.93 -2.69 -3.21
CA ALA A 90 0.27 -3.03 -1.96
C ALA A 90 -1.22 -3.15 -2.20
N ALA A 91 -1.88 -3.99 -1.41
CA ALA A 91 -3.32 -4.17 -1.48
C ALA A 91 -3.90 -4.28 -0.08
N PRO A 92 -5.16 -3.88 0.09
CA PRO A 92 -5.76 -3.86 1.43
C PRO A 92 -6.18 -5.24 1.91
N ILE A 93 -6.07 -5.44 3.19
CA ILE A 93 -6.63 -6.59 3.87
C ILE A 93 -7.78 -6.07 4.71
N THR A 94 -8.97 -6.58 4.43
CA THR A 94 -10.18 -6.14 5.11
C THR A 94 -10.85 -7.31 5.81
N ALA A 95 -11.71 -7.00 6.78
CA ALA A 95 -12.48 -8.01 7.48
C ALA A 95 -13.87 -7.44 7.73
N PHE A 96 -14.87 -8.31 7.69
CA PHE A 96 -16.25 -7.90 7.97
C PHE A 96 -16.69 -6.75 7.09
N GLY A 97 -16.72 -7.00 5.80
CA GLY A 97 -17.09 -5.99 4.82
C GLY A 97 -15.87 -5.18 4.45
N ASP A 98 -15.99 -3.88 4.60
CA ASP A 98 -14.95 -2.97 4.13
C ASP A 98 -14.02 -2.47 5.22
N LYS A 99 -14.00 -3.13 6.34
CA LYS A 99 -13.19 -2.65 7.45
C LYS A 99 -11.72 -3.00 7.22
N ILE A 100 -10.89 -1.98 7.06
CA ILE A 100 -9.46 -2.20 6.82
C ILE A 100 -8.77 -2.66 8.09
N VAL A 101 -7.99 -3.72 7.98
CA VAL A 101 -7.21 -4.22 9.12
C VAL A 101 -5.72 -4.23 8.83
N GLY A 102 -5.33 -4.05 7.58
CA GLY A 102 -3.91 -4.00 7.25
C GLY A 102 -3.71 -3.93 5.76
N ALA A 103 -2.49 -4.17 5.33
CA ALA A 103 -2.16 -4.21 3.92
C ALA A 103 -1.05 -5.23 3.70
N ILE A 104 -1.07 -5.86 2.54
CA ILE A 104 0.02 -6.73 2.13
C ILE A 104 0.77 -6.02 1.01
N SER A 105 2.07 -6.08 1.01
CA SER A 105 2.86 -5.42 -0.02
C SER A 105 4.03 -6.26 -0.45
N VAL A 106 4.44 -6.04 -1.70
CA VAL A 106 5.63 -6.65 -2.26
C VAL A 106 6.49 -5.53 -2.81
N SER A 107 7.75 -5.49 -2.44
CA SER A 107 8.66 -4.47 -2.93
C SER A 107 9.92 -5.11 -3.48
N GLY A 108 10.60 -4.39 -4.35
CA GLY A 108 11.84 -4.86 -4.94
C GLY A 108 12.46 -3.79 -5.79
N PRO A 109 13.61 -4.11 -6.39
CA PRO A 109 14.31 -3.14 -7.23
C PRO A 109 13.53 -2.84 -8.49
N GLY A 110 13.52 -1.57 -8.89
CA GLY A 110 12.80 -1.15 -10.09
C GLY A 110 13.27 -1.87 -11.35
N THR A 111 14.51 -2.33 -11.36
CA THR A 111 15.01 -3.08 -12.49
C THR A 111 14.32 -4.42 -12.65
N ARG A 112 13.77 -4.97 -11.58
CA ARG A 112 13.03 -6.22 -11.65
C ARG A 112 11.52 -5.99 -11.70
N LEU A 113 11.06 -4.88 -11.16
CA LEU A 113 9.64 -4.56 -11.12
C LEU A 113 9.32 -3.53 -12.20
N SER A 114 9.46 -3.94 -13.46
CA SER A 114 9.09 -3.07 -14.58
C SER A 114 7.59 -2.85 -14.57
N MET A 115 7.12 -1.80 -15.25
CA MET A 115 5.69 -1.54 -15.33
C MET A 115 4.94 -2.69 -15.94
N ASN A 116 5.50 -3.34 -16.93
CA ASN A 116 4.88 -4.51 -17.55
C ASN A 116 4.73 -5.64 -16.56
N TYR A 117 5.80 -5.94 -15.83
CA TYR A 117 5.76 -7.01 -14.84
C TYR A 117 4.76 -6.69 -13.73
N LEU A 118 4.74 -5.43 -13.29
CA LEU A 118 3.77 -5.02 -12.28
C LEU A 118 2.36 -5.25 -12.76
N LYS A 119 2.04 -4.78 -13.97
CA LYS A 119 0.67 -4.88 -14.47
C LYS A 119 0.23 -6.30 -14.77
N GLU A 120 1.12 -7.09 -15.35
CA GLU A 120 0.74 -8.42 -15.82
C GLU A 120 0.85 -9.50 -14.75
N LYS A 121 1.76 -9.35 -13.82
CA LYS A 121 2.03 -10.41 -12.85
C LYS A 121 1.80 -10.00 -11.41
N LEU A 122 2.43 -8.93 -10.97
CA LEU A 122 2.50 -8.64 -9.55
C LEU A 122 1.22 -8.03 -8.99
N ILE A 123 0.63 -7.07 -9.69
CA ILE A 123 -0.62 -6.48 -9.21
C ILE A 123 -1.72 -7.54 -9.08
N PRO A 124 -1.96 -8.39 -10.10
CA PRO A 124 -2.97 -9.43 -9.94
C PRO A 124 -2.66 -10.39 -8.80
N LEU A 125 -1.39 -10.74 -8.63
CA LEU A 125 -1.00 -11.66 -7.56
C LEU A 125 -1.26 -11.06 -6.20
N VAL A 126 -0.81 -9.84 -5.96
CA VAL A 126 -0.95 -9.22 -4.65
C VAL A 126 -2.43 -8.99 -4.32
N ARG A 127 -3.21 -8.57 -5.30
CA ARG A 127 -4.65 -8.39 -5.09
C ARG A 127 -5.33 -9.70 -4.74
N ARG A 128 -4.98 -10.77 -5.43
CA ARG A 128 -5.57 -12.08 -5.17
C ARG A 128 -5.22 -12.57 -3.77
N GLU A 129 -3.96 -12.43 -3.38
CA GLU A 129 -3.54 -12.86 -2.06
C GLU A 129 -4.20 -12.03 -0.96
N ALA A 130 -4.36 -10.74 -1.19
CA ALA A 130 -5.04 -9.88 -0.24
C ALA A 130 -6.50 -10.32 -0.04
N VAL A 131 -7.18 -10.69 -1.11
CA VAL A 131 -8.56 -11.18 -1.02
C VAL A 131 -8.61 -12.50 -0.25
N LYS A 132 -7.67 -13.39 -0.50
CA LYS A 132 -7.63 -14.67 0.23
C LYS A 132 -7.46 -14.44 1.73
N ILE A 133 -6.55 -13.58 2.11
CA ILE A 133 -6.33 -13.27 3.51
C ILE A 133 -7.57 -12.63 4.13
N SER A 134 -8.16 -11.68 3.41
CA SER A 134 -9.37 -11.01 3.89
C SER A 134 -10.51 -11.99 4.11
N ASN A 135 -10.71 -12.90 3.17
CA ASN A 135 -11.76 -13.89 3.28
C ASN A 135 -11.50 -14.84 4.44
N LYS A 136 -10.27 -15.22 4.63
CA LYS A 136 -9.94 -16.12 5.72
C LYS A 136 -10.18 -15.47 7.08
N LEU A 137 -9.80 -14.21 7.22
CA LEU A 137 -10.04 -13.50 8.48
C LEU A 137 -11.52 -13.41 8.79
N SER A 138 -12.32 -13.10 7.80
CA SER A 138 -13.77 -13.00 8.00
C SER A 138 -14.39 -14.35 8.32
N SER A 139 -13.95 -15.39 7.64
CA SER A 139 -14.45 -16.73 7.85
C SER A 139 -14.08 -17.28 9.22
N ASP A 140 -12.82 -17.13 9.62
CA ASP A 140 -12.37 -17.61 10.91
C ASP A 140 -13.16 -16.97 12.03
N ARG A 141 -13.44 -15.67 11.91
CA ARG A 141 -14.21 -14.97 12.92
C ARG A 141 -15.64 -15.48 12.97
N ASN A 142 -16.23 -15.75 11.82
CA ASN A 142 -17.60 -16.18 11.75
C ASN A 142 -17.79 -17.61 12.29
N SER A 143 -16.74 -18.41 12.29
CA SER A 143 -16.86 -19.77 12.76
C SER A 143 -16.74 -19.86 14.29
N GLN A 144 -16.48 -18.77 14.93
CA GLN A 144 -16.46 -18.70 16.38
C GLN A 144 -17.75 -18.15 16.90
#